data_5864f7eb7bf67b981010061688bc8cf4
#
_entry.id   5864f7eb7bf67b981010061688bc8cf4
#
_cell.length_a   1.000
_cell.length_b   1.000
_cell.length_c   1.000
_cell.angle_alpha   90.00
_cell.angle_beta   90.00
_cell.angle_gamma   90.00
#
_symmetry.space_group_name_H-M   'P 1'
#
loop_
_entity.id
_entity.type
_entity.pdbx_description
1 polymer ?
#
loop_
_entity_poly.entity_id
_entity_poly.type
_entity_poly.pdbx_seq_one_letter_code
_entity_poly.pdbx_strand_id
1 'polypeptide(L)'
;MASILTSSGLVYLLEPYMSSELKRLTHVPKIIFMDTGLASYLAGWESAKELQLSSNAGHYLETFVISEIVKSYNAKGIRPNLSYYRDKEKNEIDLIVYKNNKLYPFEIKKTASPTKEMIKHFKCLEKTSKEVGTGGIICCYDVLMHLDEKNYIIPISSVVNAKE
;
A
#
# COMPACT_ATOMS: atom_id res chain seq x y z
N MET A 1 10.91 -16.88 -13.58
CA MET A 1 9.75 -17.35 -12.78
C MET A 1 8.81 -16.21 -12.40
N ALA A 2 9.28 -15.07 -11.88
CA ALA A 2 8.42 -13.92 -11.56
C ALA A 2 7.59 -13.41 -12.77
N SER A 3 8.14 -13.42 -13.98
CA SER A 3 7.43 -12.97 -15.20
C SER A 3 6.18 -13.81 -15.53
N ILE A 4 6.21 -15.12 -15.29
CA ILE A 4 5.06 -16.01 -15.53
C ILE A 4 3.94 -15.69 -14.54
N LEU A 5 4.27 -15.55 -13.26
CA LEU A 5 3.28 -15.23 -12.22
C LEU A 5 2.65 -13.85 -12.42
N THR A 6 3.43 -12.88 -12.92
CA THR A 6 2.92 -11.54 -13.24
C THR A 6 2.03 -11.58 -14.49
N SER A 7 2.45 -12.29 -15.56
CA SER A 7 1.66 -12.39 -16.80
C SER A 7 0.37 -13.19 -16.62
N SER A 8 0.34 -14.13 -15.67
CA SER A 8 -0.89 -14.85 -15.31
C SER A 8 -1.83 -14.06 -14.37
N GLY A 9 -1.43 -12.89 -13.91
CA GLY A 9 -2.22 -12.08 -13.00
C GLY A 9 -2.27 -12.59 -11.55
N LEU A 10 -1.44 -13.57 -11.19
CA LEU A 10 -1.38 -14.09 -9.81
C LEU A 10 -0.68 -13.14 -8.85
N VAL A 11 0.31 -12.40 -9.36
CA VAL A 11 1.03 -11.41 -8.56
C VAL A 11 1.16 -10.08 -9.31
N TYR A 12 1.24 -9.01 -8.55
CA TYR A 12 1.62 -7.68 -9.00
C TYR A 12 2.96 -7.31 -8.38
N LEU A 13 3.87 -6.73 -9.17
CA LEU A 13 5.15 -6.23 -8.68
C LEU A 13 5.00 -4.74 -8.36
N LEU A 14 5.02 -4.41 -7.06
CA LEU A 14 5.02 -3.04 -6.61
C LEU A 14 6.45 -2.52 -6.59
N GLU A 15 6.77 -1.67 -7.56
CA GLU A 15 8.11 -1.12 -7.74
C GLU A 15 8.44 -0.07 -6.67
N PRO A 16 9.72 0.08 -6.28
CA PRO A 16 10.12 1.17 -5.42
C PRO A 16 9.99 2.52 -6.14
N TYR A 17 9.51 3.54 -5.44
CA TYR A 17 9.50 4.92 -5.95
C TYR A 17 10.92 5.39 -6.21
N MET A 18 11.15 5.88 -7.42
CA MET A 18 12.46 6.24 -7.94
C MET A 18 12.51 7.74 -8.23
N SER A 19 13.30 8.50 -7.46
CA SER A 19 13.66 9.87 -7.78
C SER A 19 15.18 10.06 -7.63
N SER A 20 15.73 10.96 -8.41
CA SER A 20 17.17 11.29 -8.33
C SER A 20 17.55 11.93 -6.99
N GLU A 21 16.60 12.59 -6.35
CA GLU A 21 16.79 13.31 -5.09
C GLU A 21 16.73 12.39 -3.86
N LEU A 22 16.11 11.23 -3.99
CA LEU A 22 15.95 10.30 -2.87
C LEU A 22 17.01 9.21 -2.91
N LYS A 23 17.72 9.03 -1.79
CA LYS A 23 18.64 7.92 -1.58
C LYS A 23 17.86 6.62 -1.46
N ARG A 24 18.25 5.60 -2.22
CA ARG A 24 17.58 4.30 -2.29
C ARG A 24 18.38 3.23 -1.60
N LEU A 25 17.70 2.29 -0.96
CA LEU A 25 18.31 1.07 -0.44
C LEU A 25 18.15 -0.12 -1.35
N THR A 26 16.97 -0.29 -1.89
CA THR A 26 16.60 -1.49 -2.61
C THR A 26 15.95 -1.18 -3.94
N HIS A 27 16.32 -1.95 -4.94
CA HIS A 27 15.67 -1.94 -6.25
C HIS A 27 14.74 -3.16 -6.41
N VAL A 28 14.50 -3.88 -5.32
CA VAL A 28 13.72 -5.11 -5.34
C VAL A 28 12.24 -4.78 -5.20
N PRO A 29 11.39 -5.12 -6.18
CA PRO A 29 9.96 -4.91 -6.06
C PRO A 29 9.36 -5.75 -4.94
N LYS A 30 8.31 -5.24 -4.29
CA LYS A 30 7.47 -6.04 -3.41
C LYS A 30 6.54 -6.91 -4.25
N ILE A 31 6.41 -8.18 -3.88
CA ILE A 31 5.47 -9.11 -4.51
C ILE A 31 4.13 -9.00 -3.80
N ILE A 32 3.11 -8.58 -4.53
CA ILE A 32 1.74 -8.48 -4.05
C ILE A 32 0.92 -9.60 -4.67
N PHE A 33 0.44 -10.54 -3.87
CA PHE A 33 -0.51 -11.54 -4.33
C PHE A 33 -1.85 -10.88 -4.64
N MET A 34 -2.40 -11.17 -5.83
CA MET A 34 -3.69 -10.60 -6.26
C MET A 34 -4.88 -11.29 -5.59
N ASP A 35 -4.64 -12.45 -4.97
CA ASP A 35 -5.60 -13.19 -4.13
C ASP A 35 -4.93 -13.56 -2.80
N THR A 36 -5.36 -12.90 -1.72
CA THR A 36 -4.83 -13.16 -0.37
C THR A 36 -5.30 -14.49 0.20
N GLY A 37 -6.43 -15.04 -0.29
CA GLY A 37 -6.88 -16.38 0.05
C GLY A 37 -5.93 -17.44 -0.49
N LEU A 38 -5.53 -17.32 -1.76
CA LEU A 38 -4.51 -18.17 -2.35
C LEU A 38 -3.18 -18.06 -1.60
N ALA A 39 -2.74 -16.83 -1.28
CA ALA A 39 -1.51 -16.61 -0.51
C ALA A 39 -1.57 -17.28 0.87
N SER A 40 -2.71 -17.19 1.55
CA SER A 40 -2.94 -17.83 2.85
C SER A 40 -2.89 -19.34 2.77
N TYR A 41 -3.54 -19.91 1.76
CA TYR A 41 -3.53 -21.36 1.50
C TYR A 41 -2.10 -21.87 1.24
N LEU A 42 -1.35 -21.20 0.37
CA LEU A 42 0.02 -21.58 0.05
C LEU A 42 0.98 -21.45 1.24
N ALA A 43 0.70 -20.52 2.15
CA ALA A 43 1.47 -20.32 3.38
C ALA A 43 1.05 -21.28 4.52
N GLY A 44 0.04 -22.13 4.31
CA GLY A 44 -0.40 -23.15 5.28
C GLY A 44 -1.24 -22.58 6.44
N TRP A 45 -1.88 -21.41 6.26
CA TRP A 45 -2.79 -20.89 7.27
C TRP A 45 -4.10 -21.70 7.29
N GLU A 46 -4.43 -22.30 8.44
CA GLU A 46 -5.63 -23.15 8.58
C GLU A 46 -6.90 -22.34 8.82
N SER A 47 -6.79 -21.12 9.36
CA SER A 47 -7.94 -20.26 9.63
C SER A 47 -7.61 -18.77 9.55
N ALA A 48 -8.63 -17.97 9.23
CA ALA A 48 -8.52 -16.51 9.27
C ALA A 48 -8.17 -15.98 10.67
N LYS A 49 -8.66 -16.66 11.72
CA LYS A 49 -8.37 -16.28 13.11
C LYS A 49 -6.89 -16.46 13.45
N GLU A 50 -6.30 -17.57 13.04
CA GLU A 50 -4.88 -17.84 13.22
C GLU A 50 -4.02 -16.77 12.53
N LEU A 51 -4.32 -16.49 11.25
CA LEU A 51 -3.65 -15.43 10.51
C LEU A 51 -3.80 -14.07 11.20
N GLN A 52 -5.00 -13.72 11.66
CA GLN A 52 -5.25 -12.44 12.34
C GLN A 52 -4.44 -12.26 13.62
N LEU A 53 -4.13 -13.32 14.33
CA LEU A 53 -3.36 -13.30 15.58
C LEU A 53 -1.84 -13.37 15.33
N SER A 54 -1.44 -13.70 14.11
CA SER A 54 -0.02 -13.83 13.75
C SER A 54 0.67 -12.47 13.58
N SER A 55 1.99 -12.47 13.67
CA SER A 55 2.84 -11.32 13.32
C SER A 55 2.74 -10.93 11.83
N ASN A 56 2.27 -11.84 10.97
CA ASN A 56 2.13 -11.62 9.53
C ASN A 56 0.85 -10.89 9.14
N ALA A 57 -0.12 -10.74 10.05
CA ALA A 57 -1.42 -10.14 9.75
C ALA A 57 -1.33 -8.73 9.13
N GLY A 58 -0.33 -7.94 9.52
CA GLY A 58 -0.07 -6.62 8.93
C GLY A 58 0.33 -6.71 7.46
N HIS A 59 1.22 -7.62 7.11
CA HIS A 59 1.66 -7.84 5.72
C HIS A 59 0.54 -8.37 4.83
N TYR A 60 -0.32 -9.24 5.36
CA TYR A 60 -1.50 -9.70 4.62
C TYR A 60 -2.50 -8.56 4.37
N LEU A 61 -2.69 -7.69 5.37
CA LEU A 61 -3.53 -6.50 5.19
C LEU A 61 -2.96 -5.56 4.13
N GLU A 62 -1.66 -5.28 4.15
CA GLU A 62 -0.97 -4.48 3.14
C GLU A 62 -1.18 -5.07 1.74
N THR A 63 -0.92 -6.38 1.59
CA THR A 63 -1.14 -7.11 0.34
C THR A 63 -2.60 -7.02 -0.12
N PHE A 64 -3.55 -7.23 0.78
CA PHE A 64 -4.97 -7.14 0.49
C PHE A 64 -5.35 -5.75 -0.03
N VAL A 65 -5.02 -4.69 0.69
CA VAL A 65 -5.36 -3.31 0.32
C VAL A 65 -4.75 -2.94 -1.03
N ILE A 66 -3.48 -3.24 -1.26
CA ILE A 66 -2.81 -2.92 -2.53
C ILE A 66 -3.43 -3.73 -3.67
N SER A 67 -3.74 -5.01 -3.47
CA SER A 67 -4.38 -5.83 -4.49
C SER A 67 -5.76 -5.32 -4.89
N GLU A 68 -6.59 -4.88 -3.92
CA GLU A 68 -7.90 -4.29 -4.19
C GLU A 68 -7.80 -2.98 -4.98
N ILE A 69 -6.82 -2.13 -4.64
CA ILE A 69 -6.54 -0.91 -5.41
C ILE A 69 -6.15 -1.27 -6.86
N VAL A 70 -5.21 -2.20 -7.06
CA VAL A 70 -4.81 -2.66 -8.40
C VAL A 70 -6.01 -3.18 -9.19
N LYS A 71 -6.86 -4.02 -8.57
CA LYS A 71 -8.09 -4.56 -9.18
C LYS A 71 -9.05 -3.45 -9.60
N SER A 72 -9.24 -2.43 -8.75
CA SER A 72 -10.09 -1.27 -9.06
C SER A 72 -9.62 -0.50 -10.30
N TYR A 73 -8.30 -0.30 -10.44
CA TYR A 73 -7.71 0.31 -11.64
C TYR A 73 -7.89 -0.57 -12.87
N ASN A 74 -7.59 -1.87 -12.75
CA ASN A 74 -7.71 -2.83 -13.84
C ASN A 74 -9.16 -2.96 -14.33
N ALA A 75 -10.13 -2.95 -13.44
CA ALA A 75 -11.55 -2.99 -13.79
C ALA A 75 -11.99 -1.77 -14.64
N LYS A 76 -11.29 -0.65 -14.50
CA LYS A 76 -11.51 0.57 -15.31
C LYS A 76 -10.63 0.62 -16.56
N GLY A 77 -9.87 -0.44 -16.86
CA GLY A 77 -8.92 -0.48 -17.98
C GLY A 77 -7.74 0.49 -17.83
N ILE A 78 -7.45 0.94 -16.61
CA ILE A 78 -6.38 1.91 -16.31
C ILE A 78 -5.21 1.17 -15.67
N ARG A 79 -4.01 1.37 -16.21
CA ARG A 79 -2.79 0.87 -15.57
C ARG A 79 -2.48 1.75 -14.34
N PRO A 80 -2.45 1.18 -13.13
CA PRO A 80 -2.11 1.96 -11.93
C PRO A 80 -0.64 2.36 -11.93
N ASN A 81 -0.34 3.60 -11.51
CA ASN A 81 1.01 4.06 -11.26
C ASN A 81 1.23 4.07 -9.75
N LEU A 82 1.61 2.91 -9.23
CA LEU A 82 1.80 2.63 -7.81
C LEU A 82 3.25 2.32 -7.54
N SER A 83 3.73 2.73 -6.38
CA SER A 83 5.06 2.42 -5.87
C SER A 83 5.06 2.37 -4.36
N TYR A 84 6.13 1.87 -3.76
CA TYR A 84 6.42 2.01 -2.33
C TYR A 84 7.72 2.80 -2.16
N TYR A 85 7.97 3.32 -0.96
CA TYR A 85 9.22 3.98 -0.65
C TYR A 85 9.95 3.27 0.49
N ARG A 86 11.27 3.11 0.35
CA ARG A 86 12.13 2.66 1.44
C ARG A 86 13.54 3.19 1.24
N ASP A 87 14.11 3.82 2.28
CA ASP A 87 15.46 4.37 2.24
C ASP A 87 16.44 3.62 3.17
N LYS A 88 17.69 4.11 3.19
CA LYS A 88 18.76 3.55 4.02
C LYS A 88 18.53 3.70 5.52
N GLU A 89 17.73 4.66 5.91
CA GLU A 89 17.39 4.95 7.30
C GLU A 89 16.19 4.13 7.77
N LYS A 90 15.72 3.20 6.92
CA LYS A 90 14.53 2.36 7.13
C LYS A 90 13.23 3.18 7.21
N ASN A 91 13.22 4.41 6.70
CA ASN A 91 11.97 5.11 6.47
C ASN A 91 11.22 4.39 5.36
N GLU A 92 9.97 4.06 5.61
CA GLU A 92 9.13 3.32 4.65
C GLU A 92 7.78 4.03 4.49
N ILE A 93 7.25 4.01 3.26
CA ILE A 93 5.88 4.38 2.94
C ILE A 93 5.29 3.20 2.18
N ASP A 94 4.22 2.63 2.71
CA ASP A 94 3.67 1.36 2.23
C ASP A 94 3.17 1.46 0.78
N LEU A 95 2.52 2.59 0.43
CA LEU A 95 2.00 2.83 -0.90
C LEU A 95 2.10 4.32 -1.29
N ILE A 96 2.53 4.58 -2.51
CA ILE A 96 2.48 5.89 -3.15
C ILE A 96 1.69 5.74 -4.45
N VAL A 97 0.64 6.53 -4.60
CA VAL A 97 -0.10 6.66 -5.85
C VAL A 97 0.42 7.90 -6.58
N TYR A 98 0.90 7.74 -7.82
CA TYR A 98 1.29 8.85 -8.66
C TYR A 98 0.19 9.19 -9.66
N LYS A 99 -0.38 10.37 -9.54
CA LYS A 99 -1.48 10.84 -10.40
C LYS A 99 -1.40 12.35 -10.59
N ASN A 100 -1.65 12.83 -11.80
CA ASN A 100 -1.69 14.26 -12.12
C ASN A 100 -0.42 15.02 -11.67
N ASN A 101 0.76 14.41 -11.86
CA ASN A 101 2.07 14.93 -11.46
C ASN A 101 2.24 15.15 -9.93
N LYS A 102 1.41 14.51 -9.10
CA LYS A 102 1.46 14.56 -7.64
C LYS A 102 1.65 13.17 -7.05
N LEU A 103 2.29 13.12 -5.88
CA LEU A 103 2.47 11.92 -5.09
C LEU A 103 1.45 11.90 -3.94
N TYR A 104 0.71 10.82 -3.81
CA TYR A 104 -0.27 10.60 -2.75
C TYR A 104 0.22 9.43 -1.88
N PRO A 105 0.80 9.72 -0.69
CA PRO A 105 1.35 8.68 0.18
C PRO A 105 0.28 8.06 1.08
N PHE A 106 0.36 6.75 1.29
CA PHE A 106 -0.50 6.01 2.19
C PHE A 106 0.29 5.03 3.05
N GLU A 107 -0.06 4.99 4.33
CA GLU A 107 0.30 3.92 5.25
C GLU A 107 -0.86 2.94 5.37
N ILE A 108 -0.54 1.66 5.54
CA ILE A 108 -1.53 0.60 5.71
C ILE A 108 -1.27 -0.06 7.06
N LYS A 109 -2.18 0.11 8.01
CA LYS A 109 -1.95 -0.33 9.39
C LYS A 109 -3.16 -1.10 9.94
N LYS A 110 -2.89 -2.27 10.51
CA LYS A 110 -3.88 -3.08 11.22
C LYS A 110 -4.15 -2.47 12.61
N THR A 111 -4.81 -1.33 12.63
CA THR A 111 -5.16 -0.63 13.87
C THR A 111 -6.52 0.05 13.74
N ALA A 112 -7.24 0.13 14.86
CA ALA A 112 -8.44 0.96 15.01
C ALA A 112 -8.14 2.30 15.73
N SER A 113 -6.86 2.59 16.03
CA SER A 113 -6.44 3.80 16.72
C SER A 113 -5.26 4.45 15.96
N PRO A 114 -5.51 5.01 14.75
CA PRO A 114 -4.47 5.64 13.96
C PRO A 114 -3.97 6.94 14.60
N THR A 115 -2.67 7.22 14.46
CA THR A 115 -2.02 8.41 15.01
C THR A 115 -1.15 9.11 13.98
N LYS A 116 -0.89 10.42 14.16
CA LYS A 116 -0.03 11.22 13.28
C LYS A 116 1.40 10.69 13.21
N GLU A 117 1.88 10.03 14.24
CA GLU A 117 3.23 9.43 14.26
C GLU A 117 3.39 8.36 13.18
N MET A 118 2.32 7.67 12.80
CA MET A 118 2.35 6.62 11.78
C MET A 118 2.68 7.15 10.38
N ILE A 119 2.44 8.43 10.11
CA ILE A 119 2.70 9.07 8.81
C ILE A 119 3.96 9.94 8.80
N LYS A 120 4.79 9.88 9.84
CA LYS A 120 6.00 10.73 9.96
C LYS A 120 6.96 10.63 8.77
N HIS A 121 6.98 9.50 8.09
CA HIS A 121 7.87 9.26 6.96
C HIS A 121 7.41 9.91 5.65
N PHE A 122 6.16 10.43 5.58
CA PHE A 122 5.69 11.19 4.41
C PHE A 122 6.55 12.42 4.11
N LYS A 123 7.16 13.00 5.14
CA LYS A 123 8.14 14.11 5.01
C LYS A 123 9.34 13.78 4.11
N CYS A 124 9.66 12.49 3.92
CA CYS A 124 10.73 12.10 3.02
C CYS A 124 10.42 12.49 1.57
N LEU A 125 9.15 12.54 1.18
CA LEU A 125 8.72 12.91 -0.16
C LEU A 125 8.85 14.42 -0.44
N GLU A 126 8.89 15.26 0.59
CA GLU A 126 9.09 16.72 0.43
C GLU A 126 10.46 17.06 -0.17
N LYS A 127 11.41 16.11 -0.13
CA LYS A 127 12.73 16.24 -0.76
C LYS A 127 12.70 15.96 -2.27
N THR A 128 11.56 15.59 -2.83
CA THR A 128 11.41 15.35 -4.27
C THR A 128 10.98 16.61 -5.00
N SER A 129 11.24 16.67 -6.29
CA SER A 129 10.75 17.74 -7.16
C SER A 129 9.24 17.66 -7.46
N LYS A 130 8.57 16.62 -6.95
CA LYS A 130 7.14 16.39 -7.17
C LYS A 130 6.31 16.98 -6.03
N GLU A 131 5.15 17.51 -6.37
CA GLU A 131 4.18 17.94 -5.39
C GLU A 131 3.63 16.74 -4.61
N VAL A 132 3.57 16.87 -3.28
CA VAL A 132 2.95 15.88 -2.40
C VAL A 132 1.51 16.31 -2.14
N GLY A 133 0.58 15.50 -2.63
CA GLY A 133 -0.86 15.69 -2.44
C GLY A 133 -1.33 15.19 -1.07
N THR A 134 -2.63 15.05 -0.93
CA THR A 134 -3.25 14.48 0.27
C THR A 134 -2.88 13.01 0.41
N GLY A 135 -2.56 12.59 1.64
CA GLY A 135 -2.26 11.20 1.96
C GLY A 135 -3.18 10.64 3.03
N GLY A 136 -2.78 9.53 3.65
CA GLY A 136 -3.54 9.01 4.78
C GLY A 136 -3.09 7.66 5.31
N ILE A 137 -3.85 7.20 6.31
CA ILE A 137 -3.70 5.87 6.90
C ILE A 137 -4.91 5.05 6.51
N ILE A 138 -4.71 3.96 5.77
CA ILE A 138 -5.75 2.96 5.49
C ILE A 138 -5.71 1.96 6.64
N CYS A 139 -6.79 1.87 7.41
CA CYS A 139 -6.79 1.10 8.65
C CYS A 139 -8.18 0.56 9.04
N CYS A 140 -8.24 -0.14 10.18
CA CYS A 140 -9.47 -0.74 10.72
C CYS A 140 -10.34 0.26 11.49
N TYR A 141 -10.19 1.56 11.31
CA TYR A 141 -11.10 2.56 11.82
C TYR A 141 -12.31 2.68 10.88
N ASP A 142 -13.52 2.86 11.43
CA ASP A 142 -14.74 2.69 10.65
C ASP A 142 -15.20 3.95 9.91
N VAL A 143 -14.63 5.11 10.22
CA VAL A 143 -15.09 6.39 9.71
C VAL A 143 -13.98 7.12 8.93
N LEU A 144 -14.31 7.60 7.73
CA LEU A 144 -13.45 8.50 6.97
C LEU A 144 -13.42 9.86 7.66
N MET A 145 -12.24 10.29 8.10
CA MET A 145 -12.07 11.58 8.75
C MET A 145 -10.67 12.16 8.54
N HIS A 146 -10.50 13.42 8.85
CA HIS A 146 -9.18 14.05 8.84
C HIS A 146 -8.30 13.55 9.99
N LEU A 147 -7.06 13.19 9.66
CA LEU A 147 -5.99 12.96 10.63
C LEU A 147 -5.27 14.29 10.96
N ASP A 148 -5.05 15.10 9.92
CA ASP A 148 -4.51 16.46 9.99
C ASP A 148 -5.02 17.29 8.78
N GLU A 149 -4.41 18.45 8.49
CA GLU A 149 -4.82 19.34 7.40
C GLU A 149 -4.72 18.73 5.99
N LYS A 150 -3.81 17.75 5.79
CA LYS A 150 -3.52 17.13 4.49
C LYS A 150 -3.79 15.63 4.42
N ASN A 151 -3.95 14.97 5.59
CA ASN A 151 -4.02 13.53 5.64
C ASN A 151 -5.32 13.03 6.25
N TYR A 152 -5.74 11.85 5.82
CA TYR A 152 -7.01 11.23 6.21
C TYR A 152 -6.79 9.90 6.93
N ILE A 153 -7.73 9.57 7.79
CA ILE A 153 -7.98 8.21 8.26
C ILE A 153 -8.97 7.60 7.29
N ILE A 154 -8.59 6.50 6.63
CA ILE A 154 -9.36 5.89 5.56
C ILE A 154 -9.74 4.48 6.00
N PRO A 155 -11.04 4.18 6.14
CA PRO A 155 -11.50 2.83 6.42
C PRO A 155 -11.10 1.86 5.31
N ILE A 156 -10.68 0.64 5.67
CA ILE A 156 -10.42 -0.42 4.68
C ILE A 156 -11.65 -0.71 3.83
N SER A 157 -12.84 -0.61 4.41
CA SER A 157 -14.11 -0.78 3.70
C SER A 157 -14.28 0.18 2.52
N SER A 158 -13.72 1.39 2.60
CA SER A 158 -13.75 2.36 1.52
C SER A 158 -12.92 1.93 0.30
N VAL A 159 -11.87 1.14 0.51
CA VAL A 159 -11.04 0.59 -0.58
C VAL A 159 -11.76 -0.55 -1.30
N VAL A 160 -12.47 -1.39 -0.54
CA VAL A 160 -13.20 -2.55 -1.08
C VAL A 160 -14.45 -2.11 -1.85
N ASN A 161 -15.15 -1.09 -1.37
CA ASN A 161 -16.39 -0.59 -1.95
C ASN A 161 -16.18 0.42 -3.10
N ALA A 162 -14.95 0.83 -3.39
CA ALA A 162 -14.62 1.74 -4.49
C ALA A 162 -14.85 1.13 -5.90
N LYS A 163 -15.58 0.02 -5.99
CA LYS A 163 -15.89 -0.69 -7.24
C LYS A 163 -17.13 -0.17 -7.97
N GLU A 164 -17.87 0.79 -7.39
CA GLU A 164 -19.03 1.42 -8.02
C GLU A 164 -18.66 2.73 -8.75
#